data_a557088d24431071c16a3dcd9a828736
#
_entry.id   a557088d24431071c16a3dcd9a828736
#
_cell.length_a   1.000
_cell.length_b   1.000
_cell.length_c   1.000
_cell.angle_alpha   90.00
_cell.angle_beta   90.00
_cell.angle_gamma   90.00
#
_symmetry.space_group_name_H-M   'P 1'
#
loop_
_entity.id
_entity.type
_entity.pdbx_description
1 polymer ?
#
loop_
_entity_poly.entity_id
_entity_poly.type
_entity_poly.pdbx_seq_one_letter_code
_entity_poly.pdbx_strand_id
1 'polypeptide(L)'
;MAYVDEVIKEVSEKNSNEPEFIQAVTEVLESLRTVVEADDRYEKNAILERMCEPERIVSFRVPWVDDAGKVQVNRGFRAQFNSAIGPYKGGLRLHPSVNASILKFLGFEQIFKNLSLIHISEPTRLRCI
;
A
#
# COMPACT_ATOMS: atom_id res chain seq x y z
N MET A 1 -9.09 -24.88 -3.22
CA MET A 1 -9.57 -23.49 -3.38
C MET A 1 -8.66 -22.84 -4.39
N ALA A 2 -9.14 -21.91 -5.22
CA ALA A 2 -8.24 -21.25 -6.16
C ALA A 2 -7.23 -20.36 -5.42
N TYR A 3 -6.01 -20.22 -5.94
CA TYR A 3 -4.93 -19.50 -5.28
C TYR A 3 -5.33 -18.06 -4.86
N VAL A 4 -6.01 -17.34 -5.75
CA VAL A 4 -6.49 -15.98 -5.45
C VAL A 4 -7.46 -15.97 -4.26
N ASP A 5 -8.37 -16.93 -4.16
CA ASP A 5 -9.33 -17.02 -3.04
C ASP A 5 -8.63 -17.27 -1.71
N GLU A 6 -7.59 -18.11 -1.71
CA GLU A 6 -6.80 -18.40 -0.51
C GLU A 6 -6.08 -17.16 -0.01
N VAL A 7 -5.45 -16.41 -0.92
CA VAL A 7 -4.74 -15.17 -0.55
C VAL A 7 -5.72 -14.10 -0.05
N ILE A 8 -6.86 -13.90 -0.71
CA ILE A 8 -7.88 -12.94 -0.25
C ILE A 8 -8.38 -13.30 1.15
N LYS A 9 -8.63 -14.59 1.40
CA LYS A 9 -9.05 -15.07 2.72
C LYS A 9 -7.98 -14.79 3.78
N GLU A 10 -6.72 -15.15 3.51
CA GLU A 10 -5.61 -14.93 4.43
C GLU A 10 -5.41 -13.44 4.75
N VAL A 11 -5.43 -12.58 3.74
CA VAL A 11 -5.32 -11.12 3.92
C VAL A 11 -6.47 -10.57 4.74
N SER A 12 -7.70 -11.05 4.51
CA SER A 12 -8.89 -10.62 5.25
C SER A 12 -8.82 -11.03 6.73
N GLU A 13 -8.33 -12.22 7.01
CA GLU A 13 -8.15 -12.70 8.39
C GLU A 13 -7.07 -11.90 9.14
N LYS A 14 -5.94 -11.64 8.49
CA LYS A 14 -4.83 -10.87 9.08
C LYS A 14 -5.15 -9.39 9.31
N ASN A 15 -6.02 -8.82 8.49
CA ASN A 15 -6.28 -7.37 8.45
C ASN A 15 -7.75 -7.05 8.75
N SER A 16 -8.41 -7.81 9.61
CA SER A 16 -9.84 -7.70 9.90
C SER A 16 -10.32 -6.30 10.32
N ASN A 17 -9.42 -5.45 10.86
CA ASN A 17 -9.70 -4.08 11.27
C ASN A 17 -9.42 -3.04 10.17
N GLU A 18 -9.14 -3.46 8.95
CA GLU A 18 -8.70 -2.60 7.85
C GLU A 18 -9.59 -2.80 6.60
N PRO A 19 -10.88 -2.42 6.65
CA PRO A 19 -11.84 -2.73 5.60
C PRO A 19 -11.49 -2.09 4.25
N GLU A 20 -10.93 -0.89 4.23
CA GLU A 20 -10.53 -0.20 3.00
C GLU A 20 -9.37 -0.96 2.31
N PHE A 21 -8.44 -1.47 3.09
CA PHE A 21 -7.34 -2.27 2.56
C PHE A 21 -7.82 -3.61 2.00
N ILE A 22 -8.69 -4.31 2.72
CA ILE A 22 -9.27 -5.60 2.28
C ILE A 22 -10.04 -5.41 0.98
N GLN A 23 -10.85 -4.36 0.86
CA GLN A 23 -11.59 -4.07 -0.35
C GLN A 23 -10.64 -3.86 -1.55
N ALA A 24 -9.62 -3.03 -1.40
CA ALA A 24 -8.66 -2.76 -2.47
C ALA A 24 -7.91 -4.03 -2.91
N VAL A 25 -7.48 -4.85 -1.95
CA VAL A 25 -6.83 -6.14 -2.24
C VAL A 25 -7.77 -7.04 -3.03
N THR A 26 -9.01 -7.19 -2.58
CA THR A 26 -9.99 -8.05 -3.24
C THR A 26 -10.22 -7.61 -4.69
N GLU A 27 -10.47 -6.33 -4.93
CA GLU A 27 -10.71 -5.80 -6.27
C GLU A 27 -9.51 -6.02 -7.21
N VAL A 28 -8.31 -5.76 -6.74
CA VAL A 28 -7.10 -5.93 -7.56
C VAL A 28 -6.81 -7.40 -7.82
N LEU A 29 -6.83 -8.26 -6.79
CA LEU A 29 -6.53 -9.69 -6.96
C LEU A 29 -7.55 -10.39 -7.86
N GLU A 30 -8.83 -10.04 -7.77
CA GLU A 30 -9.86 -10.55 -8.70
C GLU A 30 -9.56 -10.13 -10.15
N SER A 31 -9.10 -8.91 -10.37
CA SER A 31 -8.73 -8.45 -11.71
C SER A 31 -7.52 -9.19 -12.29
N LEU A 32 -6.65 -9.69 -11.44
CA LEU A 32 -5.44 -10.44 -11.83
C LEU A 32 -5.66 -11.95 -11.95
N ARG A 33 -6.80 -12.46 -11.49
CA ARG A 33 -7.10 -13.91 -11.39
C ARG A 33 -6.74 -14.69 -12.66
N THR A 34 -7.20 -14.22 -13.80
CA THR A 34 -6.98 -14.90 -15.09
C THR A 34 -5.50 -15.09 -15.42
N VAL A 35 -4.66 -14.11 -15.07
CA VAL A 35 -3.23 -14.16 -15.35
C VAL A 35 -2.51 -15.04 -14.34
N VAL A 36 -2.84 -14.86 -13.06
CA VAL A 36 -2.14 -15.51 -11.96
C VAL A 36 -2.43 -17.00 -11.88
N GLU A 37 -3.68 -17.40 -12.14
CA GLU A 37 -4.09 -18.82 -12.11
C GLU A 37 -3.70 -19.58 -13.39
N ALA A 38 -3.28 -18.88 -14.43
CA ALA A 38 -2.75 -19.50 -15.65
C ALA A 38 -1.30 -19.97 -15.55
N ASP A 39 -0.56 -19.56 -14.51
CA ASP A 39 0.87 -19.84 -14.37
C ASP A 39 1.21 -20.10 -12.90
N ASP A 40 1.54 -21.34 -12.57
CA ASP A 40 1.82 -21.82 -11.23
C ASP A 40 3.10 -21.20 -10.57
N ARG A 41 3.90 -20.47 -11.35
CA ARG A 41 5.07 -19.75 -10.82
C ARG A 41 4.67 -18.64 -9.86
N TYR A 42 3.50 -18.05 -10.03
CA TYR A 42 3.01 -17.01 -9.12
C TYR A 42 2.75 -17.57 -7.73
N GLU A 43 2.04 -18.69 -7.64
CA GLU A 43 1.77 -19.37 -6.38
C GLU A 43 3.05 -19.92 -5.74
N LYS A 44 3.88 -20.64 -6.52
CA LYS A 44 5.14 -21.21 -6.02
C LYS A 44 6.12 -20.20 -5.43
N ASN A 45 6.04 -18.95 -5.88
CA ASN A 45 6.88 -17.87 -5.37
C ASN A 45 6.14 -16.93 -4.39
N ALA A 46 4.92 -17.26 -3.99
CA ALA A 46 4.09 -16.46 -3.09
C ALA A 46 4.01 -14.99 -3.53
N ILE A 47 3.78 -14.75 -4.81
CA ILE A 47 3.84 -13.39 -5.38
C ILE A 47 2.72 -12.52 -4.83
N LEU A 48 1.49 -13.03 -4.78
CA LEU A 48 0.35 -12.25 -4.29
C LEU A 48 0.48 -11.92 -2.81
N GLU A 49 0.91 -12.87 -1.99
CA GLU A 49 1.15 -12.67 -0.55
C GLU A 49 2.20 -11.58 -0.33
N ARG A 50 3.28 -11.61 -1.08
CA ARG A 50 4.36 -10.61 -1.02
C ARG A 50 3.90 -9.23 -1.51
N MET A 51 2.97 -9.17 -2.46
CA MET A 51 2.39 -7.93 -2.94
C MET A 51 1.39 -7.32 -1.97
N CYS A 52 0.69 -8.15 -1.18
CA CYS A 52 -0.29 -7.71 -0.20
C CYS A 52 0.31 -7.30 1.14
N GLU A 53 1.53 -7.74 1.46
CA GLU A 53 2.20 -7.42 2.72
C GLU A 53 3.18 -6.26 2.55
N PRO A 54 3.01 -5.13 3.27
CA PRO A 54 3.97 -4.04 3.22
C PRO A 54 5.31 -4.47 3.82
N GLU A 55 6.42 -3.99 3.24
CA GLU A 55 7.75 -4.27 3.78
C GLU A 55 7.95 -3.65 5.15
N ARG A 56 7.41 -2.43 5.37
CA ARG A 56 7.47 -1.75 6.67
C ARG A 56 6.43 -0.64 6.76
N ILE A 57 5.86 -0.49 7.96
CA ILE A 57 5.05 0.69 8.32
C ILE A 57 5.72 1.37 9.52
N VAL A 58 5.97 2.67 9.40
CA VAL A 58 6.52 3.50 10.46
C VAL A 58 5.42 4.41 10.98
N SER A 59 5.14 4.34 12.26
CA SER A 59 4.26 5.27 12.97
C SER A 59 5.10 6.16 13.86
N PHE A 60 4.88 7.46 13.82
CA PHE A 60 5.70 8.42 14.55
C PHE A 60 4.89 9.59 15.09
N ARG A 61 5.40 10.21 16.15
CA ARG A 61 4.81 11.38 16.78
C ARG A 61 5.26 12.65 16.07
N VAL A 62 4.31 13.55 15.80
CA VAL A 62 4.56 14.87 15.20
C VAL A 62 4.07 15.95 16.15
N PRO A 63 4.93 16.52 17.02
CA PRO A 63 4.59 17.71 17.79
C PRO A 63 4.72 18.96 16.92
N TRP A 64 3.78 19.90 17.07
CA TRP A 64 3.79 21.17 16.34
C TRP A 64 3.03 22.24 17.13
N VAL A 65 3.23 23.50 16.79
CA VAL A 65 2.57 24.63 17.44
C VAL A 65 1.56 25.23 16.48
N ASP A 66 0.31 25.37 16.91
CA ASP A 66 -0.73 25.99 16.11
C ASP A 66 -0.65 27.53 16.12
N ASP A 67 -1.52 28.17 15.32
CA ASP A 67 -1.55 29.62 15.19
C ASP A 67 -1.93 30.35 16.51
N ALA A 68 -2.53 29.64 17.45
CA ALA A 68 -2.85 30.16 18.80
C ALA A 68 -1.68 29.97 19.79
N GLY A 69 -0.54 29.46 19.35
CA GLY A 69 0.62 29.18 20.19
C GLY A 69 0.50 27.92 21.05
N LYS A 70 -0.52 27.08 20.83
CA LYS A 70 -0.74 25.85 21.57
C LYS A 70 0.00 24.68 20.94
N VAL A 71 0.66 23.87 21.77
CA VAL A 71 1.31 22.65 21.32
C VAL A 71 0.28 21.57 21.02
N GLN A 72 0.31 21.08 19.80
CA GLN A 72 -0.49 19.96 19.30
C GLN A 72 0.41 18.75 19.06
N VAL A 73 -0.18 17.55 19.13
CA VAL A 73 0.55 16.31 18.88
C VAL A 73 -0.27 15.44 17.92
N ASN A 74 0.26 15.26 16.75
CA ASN A 74 -0.34 14.38 15.73
C ASN A 74 0.44 13.08 15.59
N ARG A 75 -0.17 12.09 14.94
CA ARG A 75 0.48 10.85 14.56
C ARG A 75 0.71 10.85 13.05
N GLY A 76 1.94 10.62 12.66
CA GLY A 76 2.31 10.41 11.26
C GLY A 76 2.47 8.93 10.94
N PHE A 77 2.25 8.57 9.67
CA PHE A 77 2.46 7.23 9.16
C PHE A 77 3.25 7.27 7.86
N ARG A 78 4.13 6.31 7.67
CA ARG A 78 4.81 6.05 6.41
C ARG A 78 4.71 4.57 6.08
N ALA A 79 3.97 4.24 5.02
CA ALA A 79 3.95 2.89 4.48
C ALA A 79 5.06 2.73 3.44
N GLN A 80 5.95 1.78 3.68
CA GLN A 80 6.97 1.33 2.75
C GLN A 80 6.51 -0.01 2.19
N PHE A 81 5.80 0.02 1.07
CA PHE A 81 5.03 -1.13 0.64
C PHE A 81 5.87 -2.14 -0.11
N ASN A 82 6.50 -1.72 -1.21
CA ASN A 82 7.29 -2.61 -2.05
C ASN A 82 8.44 -1.87 -2.73
N SER A 83 9.66 -2.39 -2.63
CA SER A 83 10.89 -1.81 -3.18
C SER A 83 11.37 -2.50 -4.46
N ALA A 84 10.60 -3.43 -5.03
CA ALA A 84 11.03 -4.26 -6.17
C ALA A 84 11.46 -3.47 -7.41
N ILE A 85 10.84 -2.30 -7.65
CA ILE A 85 11.15 -1.44 -8.80
C ILE A 85 11.89 -0.16 -8.42
N GLY A 86 12.30 0.00 -7.19
CA GLY A 86 13.03 1.16 -6.71
C GLY A 86 12.61 1.63 -5.32
N PRO A 87 13.10 2.81 -4.87
CA PRO A 87 12.78 3.34 -3.56
C PRO A 87 11.29 3.66 -3.42
N TYR A 88 10.80 3.57 -2.19
CA TYR A 88 9.39 3.85 -1.89
C TYR A 88 9.06 5.31 -2.20
N LYS A 89 8.07 5.51 -3.06
CA LYS A 89 7.64 6.85 -3.46
C LYS A 89 6.13 6.90 -3.63
N GLY A 90 5.53 7.90 -3.02
CA GLY A 90 4.10 8.17 -3.11
C GLY A 90 3.79 9.61 -2.75
N GLY A 91 2.52 9.97 -2.75
CA GLY A 91 2.05 11.28 -2.36
C GLY A 91 2.03 11.46 -0.84
N LEU A 92 2.00 12.71 -0.40
CA LEU A 92 1.71 13.11 0.97
C LEU A 92 0.21 13.37 1.10
N ARG A 93 -0.41 12.84 2.15
CA ARG A 93 -1.82 13.09 2.48
C ARG A 93 -1.93 13.72 3.85
N LEU A 94 -2.43 14.94 3.89
CA LEU A 94 -2.71 15.69 5.12
C LEU A 94 -4.23 15.77 5.29
N HIS A 95 -4.80 14.90 6.11
CA HIS A 95 -6.22 14.88 6.40
C HIS A 95 -6.50 14.21 7.75
N PRO A 96 -7.47 14.70 8.53
CA PRO A 96 -7.79 14.11 9.84
C PRO A 96 -8.20 12.64 9.82
N SER A 97 -8.72 12.15 8.69
CA SER A 97 -9.14 10.75 8.53
C SER A 97 -7.98 9.78 8.26
N VAL A 98 -6.75 10.26 8.12
CA VAL A 98 -5.60 9.39 7.83
C VAL A 98 -5.32 8.44 8.98
N ASN A 99 -5.27 7.15 8.65
CA ASN A 99 -4.90 6.07 9.56
C ASN A 99 -4.03 5.04 8.84
N ALA A 100 -3.57 4.02 9.57
CA ALA A 100 -2.72 2.97 9.01
C ALA A 100 -3.42 2.17 7.88
N SER A 101 -4.72 1.88 8.02
CA SER A 101 -5.51 1.17 7.00
C SER A 101 -5.56 1.93 5.68
N ILE A 102 -5.84 3.23 5.74
CA ILE A 102 -5.89 4.09 4.55
C ILE A 102 -4.51 4.17 3.90
N LEU A 103 -3.43 4.26 4.66
CA LEU A 103 -2.07 4.29 4.12
C LEU A 103 -1.67 2.97 3.47
N LYS A 104 -2.08 1.83 4.04
CA LYS A 104 -1.89 0.51 3.43
C LYS A 104 -2.66 0.38 2.12
N PHE A 105 -3.91 0.76 2.10
CA PHE A 105 -4.75 0.80 0.91
C PHE A 105 -4.11 1.64 -0.21
N LEU A 106 -3.72 2.87 0.09
CA LEU A 106 -3.09 3.76 -0.88
C LEU A 106 -1.73 3.23 -1.35
N GLY A 107 -0.92 2.67 -0.45
CA GLY A 107 0.36 2.07 -0.78
C GLY A 107 0.22 0.84 -1.67
N PHE A 108 -0.74 -0.01 -1.39
CA PHE A 108 -1.06 -1.17 -2.21
C PHE A 108 -1.48 -0.78 -3.63
N GLU A 109 -2.39 0.17 -3.78
CA GLU A 109 -2.78 0.66 -5.11
C GLU A 109 -1.62 1.31 -5.85
N GLN A 110 -0.75 2.03 -5.16
CA GLN A 110 0.38 2.72 -5.77
C GLN A 110 1.42 1.79 -6.37
N ILE A 111 1.61 0.58 -5.87
CA ILE A 111 2.57 -0.36 -6.48
C ILE A 111 2.16 -0.71 -7.92
N PHE A 112 0.87 -0.80 -8.21
CA PHE A 112 0.36 -1.04 -9.57
C PHE A 112 0.44 0.24 -10.43
N LYS A 113 0.10 1.40 -9.88
CA LYS A 113 0.20 2.68 -10.57
C LYS A 113 1.65 3.04 -10.93
N ASN A 114 2.58 2.83 -10.03
CA ASN A 114 3.98 3.18 -10.23
C ASN A 114 4.61 2.36 -11.36
N LEU A 115 4.23 1.11 -11.52
CA LEU A 115 4.69 0.27 -12.61
C LEU A 115 4.31 0.87 -13.98
N SER A 116 3.12 1.41 -14.12
CA SER A 116 2.67 2.05 -15.38
C SER A 116 3.24 3.45 -15.61
N LEU A 117 3.58 4.16 -14.54
CA LEU A 117 4.03 5.56 -14.60
C LEU A 117 5.55 5.73 -14.64
N ILE A 118 6.33 4.68 -14.38
CA ILE A 118 7.79 4.77 -14.28
C ILE A 118 8.45 5.32 -15.55
N HIS A 119 7.92 5.01 -16.73
CA HIS A 119 8.42 5.46 -18.00
C HIS A 119 7.94 6.86 -18.43
N ILE A 120 6.88 7.37 -17.80
CA ILE A 120 6.22 8.62 -18.20
C ILE A 120 6.59 9.79 -17.28
N SER A 121 6.66 9.56 -15.99
CA SER A 121 6.75 10.61 -14.97
C SER A 121 8.04 10.60 -14.14
N GLU A 122 8.93 9.67 -14.38
CA GLU A 122 10.14 9.49 -13.58
C GLU A 122 11.03 10.75 -13.47
N PRO A 123 11.39 11.45 -14.56
CA PRO A 123 12.22 12.65 -14.46
C PRO A 123 11.60 13.78 -13.64
N THR A 124 10.28 13.89 -13.68
CA THR A 124 9.53 14.91 -12.92
C THR A 124 9.44 14.56 -11.44
N ARG A 125 9.30 13.29 -11.12
CA ARG A 125 9.19 12.80 -9.73
C ARG A 125 10.49 12.91 -8.94
N LEU A 126 11.62 12.75 -9.59
CA LEU A 126 12.94 12.91 -8.96
C LEU A 126 13.20 14.36 -8.48
N ARG A 127 12.51 15.33 -9.07
CA ARG A 127 12.60 16.74 -8.68
C ARG A 127 11.67 17.14 -7.53
N CYS A 128 10.73 16.29 -7.17
CA CYS A 128 9.72 16.55 -6.14
C CYS A 128 10.05 15.91 -4.78
N ILE A 129 11.28 15.46 -4.61
CA ILE A 129 11.74 14.89 -3.33
C ILE A 129 12.19 16.00 -2.37
#